data_8cdd28984e6fb73c4f3f4e884f297799
#
_entry.id   8cdd28984e6fb73c4f3f4e884f297799
#
_cell.length_a   1.000
_cell.length_b   1.000
_cell.length_c   1.000
_cell.angle_alpha   90.00
_cell.angle_beta   90.00
_cell.angle_gamma   90.00
#
_symmetry.space_group_name_H-M   'P 1'
#
loop_
_entity.id
_entity.type
_entity.pdbx_description
1 polymer ?
#
loop_
_entity_poly.entity_id
_entity_poly.type
_entity_poly.pdbx_seq_one_letter_code
_entity_poly.pdbx_strand_id
1 'polypeptide(L)'
;SLRCVKTAEEIARMREVQMYNEEATRAAVELIRGSEIDEHGGLIREDEPVTSERVRDVIAATLRPYACEERDTIISCGTDTAMPHCLGTGQLRAHQPIVMDVFPRNLKTWYFADMTRTISKGAPSEEIIQMYEAVHEAKEMAAAMLRPGITGAEVHNAVAAFFTAKGYETTGASGFIHSLGHGVGLEIHEGPSLSPSGGILEPGNVVTIEPGLYYPGTGGVRLEDMGVITNDGFD
;
A
#
# COMPACT_ATOMS: atom_id res chain seq x y z
N SER A 1 -16.01 1.91 -18.52
CA SER A 1 -16.92 2.47 -17.51
C SER A 1 -16.81 4.00 -17.49
N LEU A 2 -17.93 4.71 -17.30
CA LEU A 2 -17.94 6.18 -17.18
C LEU A 2 -17.11 6.69 -15.98
N ARG A 3 -16.81 5.83 -15.00
CA ARG A 3 -16.02 6.18 -13.82
C ARG A 3 -14.51 6.00 -14.01
N CYS A 4 -14.06 5.27 -15.04
CA CYS A 4 -12.64 4.96 -15.21
C CYS A 4 -11.80 6.21 -15.51
N VAL A 5 -12.33 7.11 -16.35
CA VAL A 5 -11.66 8.37 -16.71
C VAL A 5 -12.22 9.47 -15.83
N LYS A 6 -11.38 10.03 -14.98
CA LYS A 6 -11.73 11.10 -14.04
C LYS A 6 -11.55 12.47 -14.68
N THR A 7 -12.42 13.37 -14.34
CA THR A 7 -12.28 14.80 -14.65
C THR A 7 -11.19 15.44 -13.79
N ALA A 8 -10.71 16.61 -14.18
CA ALA A 8 -9.73 17.35 -13.38
C ALA A 8 -10.24 17.69 -11.96
N GLU A 9 -11.55 17.92 -11.80
CA GLU A 9 -12.16 18.17 -10.49
C GLU A 9 -12.17 16.92 -9.62
N GLU A 10 -12.49 15.75 -10.19
CA GLU A 10 -12.44 14.47 -9.47
C GLU A 10 -11.02 14.12 -9.03
N ILE A 11 -10.03 14.31 -9.92
CA ILE A 11 -8.61 14.11 -9.60
C ILE A 11 -8.18 15.05 -8.45
N ALA A 12 -8.59 16.33 -8.49
CA ALA A 12 -8.26 17.28 -7.43
C ALA A 12 -8.83 16.83 -6.07
N ARG A 13 -10.06 16.30 -6.04
CA ARG A 13 -10.68 15.77 -4.82
C ARG A 13 -9.93 14.52 -4.31
N MET A 14 -9.51 13.64 -5.20
CA MET A 14 -8.74 12.44 -4.82
C MET A 14 -7.36 12.81 -4.28
N ARG A 15 -6.68 13.79 -4.92
CA ARG A 15 -5.40 14.34 -4.40
C ARG A 15 -5.54 14.92 -2.99
N GLU A 16 -6.63 15.60 -2.72
CA GLU A 16 -6.91 16.14 -1.38
C GLU A 16 -7.04 15.01 -0.34
N VAL A 17 -7.78 13.93 -0.67
CA VAL A 17 -7.90 12.77 0.23
C VAL A 17 -6.55 12.07 0.42
N GLN A 18 -5.74 11.97 -0.64
CA GLN A 18 -4.40 11.39 -0.57
C GLN A 18 -3.47 12.21 0.35
N MET A 19 -3.54 13.54 0.31
CA MET A 19 -2.78 14.39 1.25
C MET A 19 -3.15 14.10 2.71
N TYR A 20 -4.43 13.88 3.01
CA TYR A 20 -4.88 13.51 4.36
C TYR A 20 -4.43 12.11 4.74
N ASN A 21 -4.40 11.16 3.79
CA ASN A 21 -3.87 9.83 3.97
C ASN A 21 -2.37 9.85 4.32
N GLU A 22 -1.58 10.66 3.61
CA GLU A 22 -0.15 10.85 3.87
C GLU A 22 0.10 11.44 5.27
N GLU A 23 -0.72 12.40 5.71
CA GLU A 23 -0.62 12.97 7.05
C GLU A 23 -0.92 11.91 8.13
N ALA A 24 -1.97 11.11 7.93
CA ALA A 24 -2.35 10.05 8.86
C ALA A 24 -1.29 8.95 8.93
N THR A 25 -0.76 8.52 7.77
CA THR A 25 0.33 7.54 7.70
C THR A 25 1.60 8.08 8.34
N ARG A 26 1.92 9.35 8.15
CA ARG A 26 3.07 9.99 8.83
C ARG A 26 2.89 9.99 10.34
N ALA A 27 1.70 10.28 10.85
CA ALA A 27 1.41 10.22 12.29
C ALA A 27 1.61 8.79 12.85
N ALA A 28 1.18 7.78 12.13
CA ALA A 28 1.41 6.37 12.47
C ALA A 28 2.90 6.01 12.50
N VAL A 29 3.65 6.43 11.48
CA VAL A 29 5.12 6.24 11.42
C VAL A 29 5.80 6.93 12.60
N GLU A 30 5.40 8.14 12.97
CA GLU A 30 5.98 8.86 14.11
C GLU A 30 5.67 8.18 15.45
N LEU A 31 4.49 7.60 15.62
CA LEU A 31 4.17 6.77 16.79
C LEU A 31 5.13 5.59 16.90
N ILE A 32 5.34 4.84 15.82
CA ILE A 32 6.23 3.67 15.77
C ILE A 32 7.69 4.09 15.91
N ARG A 33 8.11 5.14 15.20
CA ARG A 33 9.49 5.67 15.29
C ARG A 33 9.87 6.10 16.68
N GLY A 34 8.95 6.79 17.37
CA GLY A 34 9.14 7.29 18.72
C GLY A 34 8.96 6.27 19.83
N SER A 35 8.64 5.00 19.51
CA SER A 35 8.53 3.92 20.50
C SER A 35 9.90 3.44 20.96
N GLU A 36 9.93 2.85 22.15
CA GLU A 36 11.05 2.08 22.68
C GLU A 36 10.81 0.59 22.43
N ILE A 37 11.84 -0.22 22.60
CA ILE A 37 11.77 -1.69 22.47
C ILE A 37 11.86 -2.26 23.88
N ASP A 38 10.85 -3.02 24.30
CA ASP A 38 10.85 -3.70 25.61
C ASP A 38 11.79 -4.92 25.64
N GLU A 39 11.96 -5.50 26.81
CA GLU A 39 12.85 -6.67 27.02
C GLU A 39 12.44 -7.93 26.22
N HIS A 40 11.21 -7.95 25.71
CA HIS A 40 10.67 -9.05 24.88
C HIS A 40 10.60 -8.69 23.40
N GLY A 41 11.12 -7.52 22.99
CA GLY A 41 11.09 -7.04 21.60
C GLY A 41 9.77 -6.43 21.17
N GLY A 42 8.84 -6.19 22.08
CA GLY A 42 7.61 -5.45 21.82
C GLY A 42 7.86 -3.95 21.73
N LEU A 43 7.03 -3.23 20.97
CA LEU A 43 7.10 -1.77 20.90
C LEU A 43 6.26 -1.15 22.02
N ILE A 44 6.84 -0.22 22.76
CA ILE A 44 6.18 0.54 23.83
C ILE A 44 6.38 2.03 23.63
N ARG A 45 5.41 2.82 24.05
CA ARG A 45 5.52 4.28 24.11
C ARG A 45 4.69 4.82 25.28
N GLU A 46 5.31 5.65 26.15
CA GLU A 46 4.64 6.19 27.34
C GLU A 46 4.13 5.07 28.27
N ASP A 47 4.97 4.05 28.48
CA ASP A 47 4.69 2.84 29.27
C ASP A 47 3.52 1.96 28.78
N GLU A 48 3.00 2.25 27.56
CA GLU A 48 1.90 1.49 26.96
C GLU A 48 2.35 0.77 25.69
N PRO A 49 1.86 -0.45 25.42
CA PRO A 49 2.15 -1.15 24.19
C PRO A 49 1.73 -0.34 22.95
N VAL A 50 2.57 -0.34 21.92
CA VAL A 50 2.19 0.12 20.59
C VAL A 50 1.61 -1.07 19.84
N THR A 51 0.29 -1.09 19.72
CA THR A 51 -0.46 -2.18 19.08
C THR A 51 -0.98 -1.76 17.71
N SER A 52 -1.36 -2.74 16.90
CA SER A 52 -2.06 -2.52 15.62
C SER A 52 -3.28 -1.62 15.81
N GLU A 53 -4.04 -1.84 16.86
CA GLU A 53 -5.24 -1.06 17.21
C GLU A 53 -4.88 0.39 17.55
N ARG A 54 -3.85 0.60 18.39
CA ARG A 54 -3.37 1.95 18.76
C ARG A 54 -2.89 2.73 17.54
N VAL A 55 -2.23 2.07 16.59
CA VAL A 55 -1.82 2.71 15.33
C VAL A 55 -3.04 3.10 14.48
N ARG A 56 -4.04 2.22 14.35
CA ARG A 56 -5.31 2.55 13.68
C ARG A 56 -6.04 3.72 14.35
N ASP A 57 -6.07 3.77 15.67
CA ASP A 57 -6.67 4.88 16.41
C ASP A 57 -6.00 6.23 16.12
N VAL A 58 -4.66 6.25 15.98
CA VAL A 58 -3.91 7.45 15.58
C VAL A 58 -4.26 7.87 14.16
N ILE A 59 -4.36 6.91 13.21
CA ILE A 59 -4.77 7.17 11.83
C ILE A 59 -6.19 7.75 11.81
N ALA A 60 -7.15 7.10 12.47
CA ALA A 60 -8.54 7.55 12.54
C ALA A 60 -8.67 8.95 13.17
N ALA A 61 -7.94 9.21 14.26
CA ALA A 61 -7.93 10.52 14.92
C ALA A 61 -7.39 11.62 14.01
N THR A 62 -6.36 11.31 13.19
CA THR A 62 -5.77 12.26 12.23
C THR A 62 -6.71 12.54 11.05
N LEU A 63 -7.44 11.54 10.56
CA LEU A 63 -8.37 11.65 9.44
C LEU A 63 -9.68 12.36 9.78
N ARG A 64 -10.12 12.25 11.03
CA ARG A 64 -11.42 12.79 11.50
C ARG A 64 -11.65 14.28 11.22
N PRO A 65 -10.69 15.20 11.45
CA PRO A 65 -10.88 16.63 11.16
C PRO A 65 -11.18 16.93 9.69
N TYR A 66 -10.72 16.07 8.78
CA TYR A 66 -10.90 16.19 7.32
C TYR A 66 -12.20 15.53 6.83
N ALA A 67 -13.04 15.05 7.74
CA ALA A 67 -14.22 14.26 7.41
C ALA A 67 -13.88 13.03 6.56
N CYS A 68 -12.76 12.41 6.84
CA CYS A 68 -12.37 11.13 6.27
C CYS A 68 -12.60 10.01 7.28
N GLU A 69 -13.14 8.89 6.81
CA GLU A 69 -13.23 7.66 7.56
C GLU A 69 -12.26 6.63 6.99
N GLU A 70 -11.67 5.84 7.85
CA GLU A 70 -10.93 4.64 7.49
C GLU A 70 -11.75 3.42 7.89
N ARG A 71 -11.66 2.36 7.09
CA ARG A 71 -12.26 1.05 7.40
C ARG A 71 -11.26 0.00 6.97
N ASP A 72 -11.15 -1.03 7.80
CA ASP A 72 -10.32 -2.19 7.50
C ASP A 72 -8.82 -1.87 7.24
N THR A 73 -8.35 -0.73 7.78
CA THR A 73 -6.93 -0.34 7.73
C THR A 73 -6.03 -1.46 8.24
N ILE A 74 -5.10 -1.89 7.39
CA ILE A 74 -4.16 -2.96 7.71
C ILE A 74 -2.96 -2.38 8.46
N ILE A 75 -2.71 -2.91 9.65
CA ILE A 75 -1.49 -2.68 10.44
C ILE A 75 -1.02 -4.05 10.90
N SER A 76 -0.45 -4.82 9.99
CA SER A 76 0.06 -6.16 10.28
C SER A 76 1.54 -6.16 10.60
N CYS A 77 2.01 -7.11 11.41
CA CYS A 77 3.40 -7.17 11.89
C CYS A 77 3.95 -8.60 11.81
N GLY A 78 5.21 -8.72 11.45
CA GLY A 78 5.92 -9.98 11.43
C GLY A 78 5.38 -10.96 10.39
N THR A 79 5.17 -12.21 10.79
CA THR A 79 4.68 -13.28 9.91
C THR A 79 3.27 -13.02 9.38
N ASP A 80 2.45 -12.25 10.08
CA ASP A 80 1.09 -11.90 9.65
C ASP A 80 1.10 -11.05 8.37
N THR A 81 2.19 -10.32 8.10
CA THR A 81 2.38 -9.55 6.87
C THR A 81 2.43 -10.44 5.62
N ALA A 82 2.67 -11.75 5.76
CA ALA A 82 2.59 -12.71 4.66
C ALA A 82 1.15 -12.95 4.14
N MET A 83 0.15 -12.48 4.87
CA MET A 83 -1.25 -12.51 4.47
C MET A 83 -1.69 -11.09 4.05
N PRO A 84 -1.84 -10.79 2.74
CA PRO A 84 -2.05 -9.43 2.25
C PRO A 84 -3.20 -8.66 2.90
N HIS A 85 -4.26 -9.36 3.32
CA HIS A 85 -5.46 -8.78 3.92
C HIS A 85 -5.56 -8.99 5.45
N CYS A 86 -4.47 -9.38 6.11
CA CYS A 86 -4.46 -9.50 7.57
C CYS A 86 -4.46 -8.11 8.20
N LEU A 87 -5.54 -7.76 8.88
CA LEU A 87 -5.68 -6.44 9.53
C LEU A 87 -4.63 -6.19 10.62
N GLY A 88 -4.04 -7.26 11.15
CA GLY A 88 -3.13 -7.21 12.28
C GLY A 88 -3.84 -6.96 13.61
N THR A 89 -3.24 -7.45 14.69
CA THR A 89 -3.76 -7.30 16.05
C THR A 89 -2.63 -7.39 17.06
N GLY A 90 -2.81 -6.73 18.21
CA GLY A 90 -1.89 -6.80 19.34
C GLY A 90 -0.60 -6.00 19.15
N GLN A 91 0.38 -6.25 20.02
CA GLN A 91 1.61 -5.48 20.11
C GLN A 91 2.53 -5.67 18.90
N LEU A 92 2.93 -4.56 18.28
CA LEU A 92 3.94 -4.56 17.22
C LEU A 92 5.31 -4.93 17.79
N ARG A 93 6.14 -5.53 16.95
CA ARG A 93 7.45 -6.03 17.37
C ARG A 93 8.58 -5.37 16.58
N ALA A 94 9.69 -5.16 17.28
CA ALA A 94 10.94 -4.68 16.68
C ALA A 94 11.55 -5.74 15.74
N HIS A 95 12.36 -5.26 14.79
CA HIS A 95 13.10 -6.07 13.83
C HIS A 95 12.24 -6.93 12.90
N GLN A 96 10.95 -6.61 12.80
CA GLN A 96 9.99 -7.29 11.94
C GLN A 96 9.35 -6.31 10.94
N PRO A 97 8.89 -6.78 9.78
CA PRO A 97 8.13 -5.94 8.86
C PRO A 97 6.80 -5.54 9.51
N ILE A 98 6.41 -4.29 9.31
CA ILE A 98 5.11 -3.75 9.67
C ILE A 98 4.53 -3.19 8.37
N VAL A 99 3.48 -3.83 7.86
CA VAL A 99 2.73 -3.36 6.68
C VAL A 99 1.59 -2.49 7.18
N MET A 100 1.56 -1.26 6.68
CA MET A 100 0.51 -0.29 6.93
C MET A 100 -0.16 0.04 5.59
N ASP A 101 -1.41 -0.36 5.43
CA ASP A 101 -2.21 -0.14 4.24
C ASP A 101 -3.46 0.68 4.64
N VAL A 102 -3.52 1.90 4.13
CA VAL A 102 -4.46 2.93 4.59
C VAL A 102 -5.22 3.51 3.40
N PHE A 103 -6.53 3.27 3.34
CA PHE A 103 -7.40 3.64 2.23
C PHE A 103 -8.64 4.43 2.70
N PRO A 104 -8.47 5.67 3.17
CA PRO A 104 -9.57 6.46 3.68
C PRO A 104 -10.52 6.91 2.58
N ARG A 105 -11.79 7.10 2.97
CA ARG A 105 -12.82 7.72 2.14
C ARG A 105 -13.24 9.07 2.72
N ASN A 106 -13.30 10.10 1.91
CA ASN A 106 -13.84 11.37 2.32
C ASN A 106 -15.38 11.34 2.31
N LEU A 107 -16.02 11.65 3.44
CA LEU A 107 -17.47 11.57 3.62
C LEU A 107 -18.28 12.69 2.91
N LYS A 108 -17.59 13.72 2.41
CA LYS A 108 -18.25 14.81 1.67
C LYS A 108 -18.22 14.59 0.17
N THR A 109 -17.09 14.07 -0.33
CA THR A 109 -16.85 13.88 -1.77
C THR A 109 -17.01 12.42 -2.22
N TRP A 110 -16.96 11.48 -1.26
CA TRP A 110 -17.04 10.03 -1.44
C TRP A 110 -15.84 9.39 -2.15
N TYR A 111 -14.83 10.16 -2.51
CA TYR A 111 -13.61 9.62 -3.10
C TYR A 111 -12.73 8.96 -2.07
N PHE A 112 -12.08 7.88 -2.52
CA PHE A 112 -11.04 7.18 -1.78
C PHE A 112 -9.65 7.72 -2.10
N ALA A 113 -8.71 7.49 -1.20
CA ALA A 113 -7.28 7.45 -1.42
C ALA A 113 -6.76 6.06 -1.03
N ASP A 114 -5.54 5.74 -1.44
CA ASP A 114 -4.92 4.45 -1.15
C ASP A 114 -3.41 4.57 -1.06
N MET A 115 -2.81 3.92 -0.05
CA MET A 115 -1.37 3.92 0.14
C MET A 115 -0.91 2.85 1.10
N THR A 116 0.05 2.03 0.67
CA THR A 116 0.74 1.07 1.55
C THR A 116 2.19 1.45 1.77
N ARG A 117 2.64 1.30 3.02
CA ARG A 117 4.04 1.38 3.41
C ARG A 117 4.43 0.17 4.26
N THR A 118 5.63 -0.34 4.02
CA THR A 118 6.27 -1.33 4.89
C THR A 118 7.42 -0.68 5.61
N ILE A 119 7.42 -0.77 6.93
CA ILE A 119 8.49 -0.21 7.80
C ILE A 119 8.95 -1.26 8.80
N SER A 120 10.04 -0.96 9.51
CA SER A 120 10.50 -1.74 10.67
C SER A 120 11.06 -0.81 11.74
N LYS A 121 10.83 -1.14 12.99
CA LYS A 121 11.55 -0.54 14.14
C LYS A 121 12.79 -1.36 14.43
N GLY A 122 13.96 -0.80 14.16
CA GLY A 122 15.23 -1.55 14.13
C GLY A 122 15.45 -2.31 12.81
N ALA A 123 16.58 -2.94 12.66
CA ALA A 123 16.95 -3.66 11.44
C ALA A 123 16.16 -4.99 11.34
N PRO A 124 15.37 -5.22 10.29
CA PRO A 124 14.73 -6.51 10.06
C PRO A 124 15.75 -7.54 9.54
N SER A 125 15.30 -8.76 9.25
CA SER A 125 16.17 -9.78 8.63
C SER A 125 16.64 -9.36 7.24
N GLU A 126 17.79 -9.89 6.82
CA GLU A 126 18.35 -9.66 5.48
C GLU A 126 17.35 -10.05 4.37
N GLU A 127 16.60 -11.13 4.57
CA GLU A 127 15.57 -11.57 3.64
C GLU A 127 14.47 -10.51 3.44
N ILE A 128 13.99 -9.89 4.52
CA ILE A 128 13.01 -8.80 4.45
C ILE A 128 13.59 -7.56 3.77
N ILE A 129 14.86 -7.24 4.00
CA ILE A 129 15.55 -6.13 3.33
C ILE A 129 15.60 -6.38 1.82
N GLN A 130 16.01 -7.58 1.39
CA GLN A 130 16.08 -7.95 -0.02
C GLN A 130 14.70 -7.96 -0.69
N MET A 131 13.66 -8.44 0.00
CA MET A 131 12.28 -8.34 -0.47
C MET A 131 11.85 -6.88 -0.64
N TYR A 132 12.16 -6.01 0.33
CA TYR A 132 11.83 -4.59 0.26
C TYR A 132 12.48 -3.90 -0.94
N GLU A 133 13.77 -4.15 -1.16
CA GLU A 133 14.51 -3.61 -2.31
C GLU A 133 13.90 -4.07 -3.64
N ALA A 134 13.57 -5.37 -3.75
CA ALA A 134 12.93 -5.91 -4.95
C ALA A 134 11.53 -5.32 -5.19
N VAL A 135 10.72 -5.17 -4.14
CA VAL A 135 9.38 -4.55 -4.23
C VAL A 135 9.50 -3.07 -4.61
N HIS A 136 10.44 -2.34 -4.03
CA HIS A 136 10.69 -0.94 -4.39
C HIS A 136 11.12 -0.79 -5.85
N GLU A 137 12.08 -1.58 -6.31
CA GLU A 137 12.53 -1.58 -7.71
C GLU A 137 11.38 -1.93 -8.68
N ALA A 138 10.54 -2.91 -8.32
CA ALA A 138 9.37 -3.29 -9.11
C ALA A 138 8.35 -2.14 -9.20
N LYS A 139 8.11 -1.42 -8.10
CA LYS A 139 7.21 -0.25 -8.06
C LYS A 139 7.71 0.87 -8.97
N GLU A 140 8.99 1.23 -8.87
CA GLU A 140 9.60 2.26 -9.73
C GLU A 140 9.58 1.87 -11.22
N MET A 141 9.86 0.60 -11.52
CA MET A 141 9.77 0.07 -12.89
C MET A 141 8.33 0.17 -13.42
N ALA A 142 7.34 -0.23 -12.64
CA ALA A 142 5.94 -0.15 -13.02
C ALA A 142 5.49 1.29 -13.26
N ALA A 143 5.85 2.22 -12.36
CA ALA A 143 5.57 3.65 -12.51
C ALA A 143 6.14 4.22 -13.82
N ALA A 144 7.38 3.87 -14.14
CA ALA A 144 8.04 4.31 -15.39
C ALA A 144 7.39 3.73 -16.67
N MET A 145 6.70 2.60 -16.57
CA MET A 145 5.98 1.98 -17.70
C MET A 145 4.62 2.62 -17.97
N LEU A 146 3.96 3.16 -16.93
CA LEU A 146 2.60 3.66 -17.02
C LEU A 146 2.52 4.91 -17.91
N ARG A 147 1.70 4.78 -18.96
CA ARG A 147 1.42 5.84 -19.93
C ARG A 147 0.14 5.51 -20.69
N PRO A 148 -0.46 6.48 -21.41
CA PRO A 148 -1.58 6.19 -22.28
C PRO A 148 -1.26 5.11 -23.34
N GLY A 149 -2.20 4.21 -23.56
CA GLY A 149 -2.11 3.16 -24.57
C GLY A 149 -1.44 1.87 -24.12
N ILE A 150 -0.72 1.84 -22.99
CA ILE A 150 -0.26 0.58 -22.41
C ILE A 150 -1.44 -0.15 -21.77
N THR A 151 -1.37 -1.47 -21.71
CA THR A 151 -2.38 -2.25 -20.99
C THR A 151 -1.96 -2.53 -19.56
N GLY A 152 -2.92 -2.62 -18.63
CA GLY A 152 -2.65 -3.09 -17.28
C GLY A 152 -2.01 -4.48 -17.24
N ALA A 153 -2.36 -5.33 -18.21
CA ALA A 153 -1.76 -6.66 -18.37
C ALA A 153 -0.27 -6.61 -18.70
N GLU A 154 0.17 -5.70 -19.58
CA GLU A 154 1.60 -5.54 -19.91
C GLU A 154 2.41 -5.15 -18.70
N VAL A 155 1.92 -4.19 -17.89
CA VAL A 155 2.63 -3.71 -16.69
C VAL A 155 2.66 -4.81 -15.61
N HIS A 156 1.52 -5.46 -15.35
CA HIS A 156 1.45 -6.56 -14.38
C HIS A 156 2.41 -7.70 -14.74
N ASN A 157 2.39 -8.14 -16.00
CA ASN A 157 3.23 -9.24 -16.45
C ASN A 157 4.73 -8.89 -16.42
N ALA A 158 5.09 -7.63 -16.68
CA ALA A 158 6.47 -7.16 -16.56
C ALA A 158 6.95 -7.26 -15.10
N VAL A 159 6.15 -6.85 -14.13
CA VAL A 159 6.46 -6.97 -12.69
C VAL A 159 6.57 -8.43 -12.26
N ALA A 160 5.65 -9.29 -12.70
CA ALA A 160 5.70 -10.71 -12.39
C ALA A 160 6.97 -11.37 -12.96
N ALA A 161 7.35 -11.04 -14.20
CA ALA A 161 8.60 -11.51 -14.82
C ALA A 161 9.84 -10.97 -14.10
N PHE A 162 9.82 -9.72 -13.66
CA PHE A 162 10.90 -9.13 -12.86
C PHE A 162 11.11 -9.89 -11.55
N PHE A 163 10.06 -10.16 -10.78
CA PHE A 163 10.16 -10.93 -9.54
C PHE A 163 10.70 -12.35 -9.78
N THR A 164 10.21 -13.03 -10.82
CA THR A 164 10.74 -14.35 -11.19
C THR A 164 12.23 -14.29 -11.54
N ALA A 165 12.68 -13.29 -12.29
CA ALA A 165 14.09 -13.09 -12.64
C ALA A 165 14.99 -12.80 -11.42
N LYS A 166 14.43 -12.19 -10.37
CA LYS A 166 15.09 -11.96 -9.08
C LYS A 166 15.06 -13.20 -8.17
N GLY A 167 14.45 -14.30 -8.59
CA GLY A 167 14.34 -15.54 -7.80
C GLY A 167 13.11 -15.60 -6.88
N TYR A 168 12.18 -14.65 -6.99
CA TYR A 168 10.92 -14.65 -6.24
C TYR A 168 9.82 -15.32 -7.06
N GLU A 169 9.77 -16.64 -6.99
CA GLU A 169 8.73 -17.41 -7.69
C GLU A 169 7.37 -17.30 -6.98
N THR A 170 6.31 -17.20 -7.77
CA THR A 170 4.94 -17.24 -7.27
C THR A 170 4.42 -18.67 -7.29
N THR A 171 4.15 -19.22 -6.10
CA THR A 171 3.64 -20.58 -5.93
C THR A 171 2.58 -20.64 -4.82
N GLY A 172 1.34 -20.97 -5.18
CA GLY A 172 0.24 -21.04 -4.21
C GLY A 172 0.01 -19.70 -3.49
N ALA A 173 0.30 -19.67 -2.19
CA ALA A 173 0.14 -18.46 -1.35
C ALA A 173 1.46 -17.67 -1.17
N SER A 174 2.50 -17.98 -1.94
CA SER A 174 3.82 -17.37 -1.83
C SER A 174 4.19 -16.58 -3.09
N GLY A 175 4.97 -15.51 -2.92
CA GLY A 175 5.45 -14.66 -4.00
C GLY A 175 4.55 -13.48 -4.28
N PHE A 176 4.43 -13.05 -5.54
CA PHE A 176 3.54 -11.97 -6.00
C PHE A 176 2.16 -12.55 -6.36
N ILE A 177 1.26 -12.57 -5.38
CA ILE A 177 0.03 -13.39 -5.41
C ILE A 177 -1.25 -12.60 -5.70
N HIS A 178 -1.17 -11.32 -6.02
CA HIS A 178 -2.32 -10.46 -6.37
C HIS A 178 -2.04 -9.60 -7.60
N SER A 179 -3.03 -8.84 -8.04
CA SER A 179 -2.87 -7.85 -9.12
C SER A 179 -1.88 -6.78 -8.73
N LEU A 180 -1.16 -6.22 -9.70
CA LEU A 180 -0.22 -5.12 -9.46
C LEU A 180 -0.93 -3.85 -8.98
N GLY A 181 -2.22 -3.71 -9.26
CA GLY A 181 -2.98 -2.55 -8.87
C GLY A 181 -4.39 -2.53 -9.45
N HIS A 182 -5.14 -1.55 -9.05
CA HIS A 182 -6.54 -1.34 -9.42
C HIS A 182 -6.86 0.14 -9.61
N GLY A 183 -7.98 0.43 -10.24
CA GLY A 183 -8.53 1.77 -10.27
C GLY A 183 -9.09 2.17 -8.91
N VAL A 184 -9.02 3.46 -8.60
CA VAL A 184 -9.59 4.06 -7.39
C VAL A 184 -10.53 5.19 -7.81
N GLY A 185 -11.59 5.41 -7.03
CA GLY A 185 -12.54 6.49 -7.26
C GLY A 185 -13.58 6.59 -6.16
N LEU A 186 -14.85 6.39 -6.52
CA LEU A 186 -15.97 6.31 -5.58
C LEU A 186 -16.04 4.92 -4.88
N GLU A 187 -15.35 3.94 -5.45
CA GLU A 187 -15.07 2.65 -4.83
C GLU A 187 -13.56 2.52 -4.64
N ILE A 188 -13.15 1.79 -3.62
CA ILE A 188 -11.72 1.52 -3.41
C ILE A 188 -11.15 0.67 -4.57
N HIS A 189 -11.92 -0.30 -5.04
CA HIS A 189 -11.57 -1.10 -6.20
C HIS A 189 -12.56 -0.83 -7.35
N GLU A 190 -12.08 -0.18 -8.41
CA GLU A 190 -12.85 0.00 -9.64
C GLU A 190 -11.93 -0.18 -10.87
N GLY A 191 -12.47 -0.02 -12.07
CA GLY A 191 -11.63 -0.05 -13.27
C GLY A 191 -10.85 1.25 -13.49
N PRO A 192 -9.73 1.17 -14.25
CA PRO A 192 -9.13 -0.02 -14.84
C PRO A 192 -8.28 -0.82 -13.84
N SER A 193 -7.91 -2.08 -14.17
CA SER A 193 -7.03 -2.89 -13.33
C SER A 193 -5.64 -3.06 -13.93
N LEU A 194 -4.63 -3.17 -13.09
CA LEU A 194 -3.28 -3.63 -13.43
C LEU A 194 -3.16 -5.11 -13.08
N SER A 195 -3.86 -5.96 -13.82
CA SER A 195 -3.98 -7.41 -13.60
C SER A 195 -3.61 -8.17 -14.88
N PRO A 196 -3.45 -9.50 -14.85
CA PRO A 196 -3.18 -10.29 -16.06
C PRO A 196 -4.19 -10.09 -17.19
N SER A 197 -5.39 -9.59 -16.90
CA SER A 197 -6.45 -9.25 -17.87
C SER A 197 -6.72 -7.76 -17.99
N GLY A 198 -5.83 -6.91 -17.42
CA GLY A 198 -5.98 -5.45 -17.43
C GLY A 198 -5.99 -4.87 -18.85
N GLY A 199 -6.98 -4.01 -19.13
CA GLY A 199 -7.15 -3.37 -20.43
C GLY A 199 -6.26 -2.16 -20.65
N ILE A 200 -6.51 -1.44 -21.74
CA ILE A 200 -5.77 -0.22 -22.14
C ILE A 200 -6.02 0.88 -21.10
N LEU A 201 -4.94 1.57 -20.74
CA LEU A 201 -4.97 2.74 -19.87
C LEU A 201 -5.12 4.01 -20.70
N GLU A 202 -5.93 4.95 -20.20
CA GLU A 202 -6.25 6.22 -20.83
C GLU A 202 -5.92 7.39 -19.92
N PRO A 203 -5.62 8.58 -20.45
CA PRO A 203 -5.47 9.77 -19.64
C PRO A 203 -6.69 10.00 -18.74
N GLY A 204 -6.46 10.34 -17.48
CA GLY A 204 -7.53 10.49 -16.47
C GLY A 204 -7.88 9.20 -15.73
N ASN A 205 -7.29 8.05 -16.07
CA ASN A 205 -7.37 6.89 -15.19
C ASN A 205 -6.57 7.16 -13.91
N VAL A 206 -7.14 6.84 -12.75
CA VAL A 206 -6.44 6.84 -11.47
C VAL A 206 -6.29 5.39 -11.04
N VAL A 207 -5.05 4.98 -10.78
CA VAL A 207 -4.71 3.58 -10.46
C VAL A 207 -3.70 3.52 -9.32
N THR A 208 -3.70 2.41 -8.58
CA THR A 208 -2.63 2.05 -7.65
C THR A 208 -1.51 1.30 -8.36
N ILE A 209 -0.32 1.35 -7.79
CA ILE A 209 0.82 0.49 -8.09
C ILE A 209 1.27 -0.09 -6.77
N GLU A 210 0.99 -1.36 -6.52
CA GLU A 210 1.15 -2.00 -5.22
C GLU A 210 1.86 -3.36 -5.31
N PRO A 211 3.05 -3.47 -5.92
CA PRO A 211 3.75 -4.74 -5.91
C PRO A 211 4.00 -5.20 -4.48
N GLY A 212 3.87 -6.51 -4.24
CA GLY A 212 4.13 -7.11 -2.94
C GLY A 212 4.69 -8.51 -3.06
N LEU A 213 5.50 -8.90 -2.10
CA LEU A 213 6.04 -10.25 -1.95
C LEU A 213 5.63 -10.80 -0.58
N TYR A 214 5.14 -12.04 -0.57
CA TYR A 214 4.59 -12.67 0.62
C TYR A 214 5.10 -14.11 0.75
N TYR A 215 5.71 -14.41 1.91
CA TYR A 215 6.24 -15.75 2.20
C TYR A 215 5.81 -16.19 3.60
N PRO A 216 4.89 -17.17 3.71
CA PRO A 216 4.50 -17.73 5.01
C PRO A 216 5.71 -18.16 5.83
N GLY A 217 5.77 -17.71 7.09
CA GLY A 217 6.90 -17.96 7.98
C GLY A 217 8.01 -16.90 7.98
N THR A 218 8.14 -16.13 6.89
CA THR A 218 9.08 -15.00 6.78
C THR A 218 8.36 -13.68 7.03
N GLY A 219 7.29 -13.43 6.31
CA GLY A 219 6.53 -12.20 6.30
C GLY A 219 6.24 -11.72 4.89
N GLY A 220 5.77 -10.48 4.78
CA GLY A 220 5.46 -9.83 3.51
C GLY A 220 5.93 -8.39 3.47
N VAL A 221 6.09 -7.89 2.25
CA VAL A 221 6.41 -6.50 1.94
C VAL A 221 5.46 -6.03 0.84
N ARG A 222 4.79 -4.91 1.02
CA ARG A 222 4.03 -4.18 -0.01
C ARG A 222 4.38 -2.71 0.07
N LEU A 223 4.59 -2.10 -1.09
CA LEU A 223 4.74 -0.66 -1.26
C LEU A 223 3.75 -0.21 -2.32
N GLU A 224 2.98 0.80 -2.02
CA GLU A 224 1.91 1.27 -2.89
C GLU A 224 1.89 2.78 -2.99
N ASP A 225 1.72 3.26 -4.20
CA ASP A 225 1.34 4.62 -4.50
C ASP A 225 0.14 4.64 -5.46
N MET A 226 -0.72 5.64 -5.30
CA MET A 226 -1.82 5.93 -6.19
C MET A 226 -1.49 7.16 -7.03
N GLY A 227 -1.78 7.12 -8.31
CA GLY A 227 -1.55 8.24 -9.21
C GLY A 227 -2.46 8.25 -10.43
N VAL A 228 -2.35 9.30 -11.23
CA VAL A 228 -3.15 9.51 -12.45
C VAL A 228 -2.33 9.27 -13.70
N ILE A 229 -2.92 8.58 -14.68
CA ILE A 229 -2.37 8.51 -16.04
C ILE A 229 -2.59 9.86 -16.70
N THR A 230 -1.50 10.57 -16.99
CA THR A 230 -1.50 11.85 -17.72
C THR A 230 -1.28 11.61 -19.21
N ASN A 231 -1.25 12.68 -20.01
CA ASN A 231 -0.90 12.53 -21.44
C ASN A 231 0.55 12.05 -21.65
N ASP A 232 1.43 12.30 -20.69
CA ASP A 232 2.88 12.12 -20.81
C ASP A 232 3.43 10.96 -19.93
N GLY A 233 2.59 10.39 -19.03
CA GLY A 233 3.04 9.33 -18.11
C GLY A 233 2.13 9.14 -16.92
N PHE A 234 2.73 8.89 -15.75
CA PHE A 234 2.07 8.67 -14.46
C PHE A 234 2.51 9.73 -13.44
N ASP A 235 1.55 10.34 -12.72
CA ASP A 235 1.77 11.42 -11.76
C ASP A 235 0.97 11.21 -10.47
#